data_0dbdfdf13ff73e921f0077b8cb0b895c
#
_entry.id   0dbdfdf13ff73e921f0077b8cb0b895c
#
_cell.length_a   1.000
_cell.length_b   1.000
_cell.length_c   1.000
_cell.angle_alpha   90.00
_cell.angle_beta   90.00
_cell.angle_gamma   90.00
#
_symmetry.space_group_name_H-M   'P 1'
#
loop_
_entity.id
_entity.type
_entity.pdbx_description
1 polymer ?
#
loop_
_entity_poly.entity_id
_entity_poly.type
_entity_poly.pdbx_seq_one_letter_code
_entity_poly.pdbx_strand_id
1 'polypeptide(L)'
;MNYDKKTMNRMKRIEGQVKGVIKMMEEEKDCKDIVVQMSAIRSAIDRAIGVVVSTNLEQCVRTQIAAGEETDTLILEAVNMLVKSR
;
A
#
# COMPACT_ATOMS: atom_id res chain seq x y z
N MET A 1 -2.87 -0.42 17.50
CA MET A 1 -2.05 -1.37 16.70
C MET A 1 -0.70 -0.75 16.39
N ASN A 2 0.36 -1.48 16.64
CA ASN A 2 1.72 -0.98 16.40
C ASN A 2 2.24 -1.49 15.06
N TYR A 3 2.89 -0.61 14.33
CA TYR A 3 3.55 -0.97 13.08
C TYR A 3 5.05 -0.91 13.28
N ASP A 4 5.76 -1.93 12.79
CA ASP A 4 7.20 -2.00 12.98
C ASP A 4 7.95 -0.99 12.12
N LYS A 5 9.25 -0.87 12.38
CA LYS A 5 10.10 0.08 11.70
C LYS A 5 10.21 -0.21 10.19
N LYS A 6 10.21 -1.49 9.82
CA LYS A 6 10.26 -1.89 8.41
C LYS A 6 9.03 -1.41 7.65
N THR A 7 7.85 -1.59 8.25
CA THR A 7 6.59 -1.15 7.64
C THR A 7 6.57 0.37 7.50
N MET A 8 6.94 1.07 8.56
CA MET A 8 7.01 2.53 8.51
C MET A 8 7.99 3.04 7.46
N ASN A 9 9.17 2.41 7.37
CA ASN A 9 10.17 2.81 6.39
C ASN A 9 9.71 2.56 4.96
N ARG A 10 8.98 1.47 4.75
CA ARG A 10 8.39 1.15 3.44
C ARG A 10 7.41 2.26 3.02
N MET A 11 6.55 2.70 3.93
CA MET A 11 5.60 3.76 3.65
C MET A 11 6.29 5.10 3.42
N LYS A 12 7.34 5.40 4.18
CA LYS A 12 8.11 6.64 3.98
C LYS A 12 8.80 6.66 2.62
N ARG A 13 9.25 5.51 2.14
CA ARG A 13 9.82 5.39 0.79
C ARG A 13 8.77 5.70 -0.27
N ILE A 14 7.56 5.17 -0.08
CA ILE A 14 6.43 5.44 -0.99
C ILE A 14 6.09 6.93 -0.95
N GLU A 15 6.08 7.53 0.21
CA GLU A 15 5.86 8.98 0.35
C GLU A 15 6.87 9.76 -0.49
N GLY A 16 8.15 9.38 -0.42
CA GLY A 16 9.19 10.01 -1.23
C GLY A 16 8.96 9.83 -2.73
N GLN A 17 8.48 8.66 -3.14
CA GLN A 17 8.15 8.41 -4.54
C GLN A 17 6.99 9.28 -5.01
N VAL A 18 5.97 9.49 -4.17
CA VAL A 18 4.85 10.38 -4.49
C VAL A 18 5.33 11.82 -4.64
N LYS A 19 6.18 12.27 -3.73
CA LYS A 19 6.78 13.62 -3.85
C LYS A 19 7.57 13.78 -5.14
N GLY A 20 8.29 12.72 -5.53
CA GLY A 20 9.03 12.71 -6.79
C GLY A 20 8.13 12.86 -8.01
N VAL A 21 6.96 12.22 -8.00
CA VAL A 21 5.99 12.35 -9.09
C VAL A 21 5.43 13.77 -9.13
N ILE A 22 5.11 14.34 -7.99
CA ILE A 22 4.62 15.73 -7.93
C ILE A 22 5.66 16.68 -8.54
N LYS A 23 6.94 16.48 -8.22
CA LYS A 23 8.01 17.28 -8.79
C LYS A 23 8.10 17.11 -10.30
N MET A 24 7.95 15.89 -10.80
CA MET A 24 7.92 15.63 -12.24
C MET A 24 6.79 16.38 -12.93
N MET A 25 5.62 16.43 -12.29
CA MET A 25 4.48 17.19 -12.82
C MET A 25 4.75 18.68 -12.84
N GLU A 26 5.37 19.21 -11.78
CA GLU A 26 5.76 20.62 -11.72
C GLU A 26 6.80 20.98 -12.80
N GLU A 27 7.65 20.05 -13.12
CA GLU A 27 8.68 20.21 -14.17
C GLU A 27 8.15 19.87 -15.56
N GLU A 28 6.87 19.54 -15.67
CA GLU A 28 6.19 19.23 -16.93
C GLU A 28 6.85 18.09 -17.71
N LYS A 29 7.26 17.03 -16.97
CA LYS A 29 7.83 15.83 -17.59
C LYS A 29 6.77 15.10 -18.43
N ASP A 30 7.23 14.25 -19.34
CA ASP A 30 6.35 13.51 -20.24
C ASP A 30 5.36 12.64 -19.47
N CYS A 31 4.14 12.59 -19.99
CA CYS A 31 3.06 11.75 -19.45
C CYS A 31 3.52 10.30 -19.27
N LYS A 32 4.24 9.76 -20.24
CA LYS A 32 4.75 8.39 -20.18
C LYS A 32 5.63 8.17 -18.95
N ASP A 33 6.55 9.07 -18.66
CA ASP A 33 7.47 8.94 -17.54
C ASP A 33 6.70 9.03 -16.21
N ILE A 34 5.74 9.92 -16.13
CA ILE A 34 4.91 10.09 -14.94
C ILE A 34 4.07 8.83 -14.69
N VAL A 35 3.45 8.28 -15.73
CA VAL A 35 2.63 7.07 -15.60
C VAL A 35 3.47 5.86 -15.18
N VAL A 36 4.68 5.74 -15.71
CA VAL A 36 5.60 4.65 -15.30
C VAL A 36 5.90 4.74 -13.81
N GLN A 37 6.19 5.95 -13.31
CA GLN A 37 6.45 6.16 -11.89
C GLN A 37 5.22 5.89 -11.03
N MET A 38 4.05 6.32 -11.48
CA MET A 38 2.79 6.05 -10.76
C MET A 38 2.50 4.56 -10.71
N SER A 39 2.76 3.82 -11.78
CA SER A 39 2.61 2.37 -11.80
C SER A 39 3.53 1.69 -10.79
N ALA A 40 4.76 2.17 -10.67
CA ALA A 40 5.71 1.65 -9.68
C ALA A 40 5.21 1.91 -8.27
N ILE A 41 4.64 3.08 -8.02
CA ILE A 41 4.06 3.45 -6.72
C ILE A 41 2.88 2.52 -6.40
N ARG A 42 2.01 2.29 -7.37
CA ARG A 42 0.87 1.37 -7.19
C ARG A 42 1.35 -0.01 -6.78
N SER A 43 2.36 -0.54 -7.46
CA SER A 43 2.92 -1.85 -7.11
C SER A 43 3.52 -1.85 -5.70
N ALA A 44 4.20 -0.75 -5.32
CA ALA A 44 4.76 -0.63 -3.98
C ALA A 44 3.68 -0.59 -2.90
N ILE A 45 2.56 0.11 -3.18
CA ILE A 45 1.41 0.15 -2.27
C ILE A 45 0.79 -1.26 -2.14
N ASP A 46 0.63 -1.97 -3.25
CA ASP A 46 0.08 -3.33 -3.21
C ASP A 46 0.94 -4.24 -2.33
N ARG A 47 2.26 -4.16 -2.46
CA ARG A 47 3.17 -4.93 -1.63
C ARG A 47 3.10 -4.51 -0.16
N ALA A 48 2.96 -3.21 0.10
CA ALA A 48 2.82 -2.70 1.46
C ALA A 48 1.54 -3.22 2.12
N ILE A 49 0.44 -3.25 1.39
CA ILE A 49 -0.82 -3.81 1.87
C ILE A 49 -0.62 -5.27 2.27
N GLY A 50 0.04 -6.04 1.39
CA GLY A 50 0.33 -7.44 1.68
C GLY A 50 1.14 -7.63 2.96
N VAL A 51 2.16 -6.80 3.16
CA VAL A 51 2.99 -6.86 4.36
C VAL A 51 2.19 -6.51 5.60
N VAL A 52 1.38 -5.46 5.55
CA VAL A 52 0.53 -5.06 6.69
C VAL A 52 -0.44 -6.17 7.05
N VAL A 53 -1.10 -6.74 6.05
CA VAL A 53 -2.08 -7.81 6.29
C VAL A 53 -1.39 -9.06 6.85
N SER A 54 -0.28 -9.50 6.26
CA SER A 54 0.38 -10.73 6.69
C SER A 54 0.98 -10.61 8.08
N THR A 55 1.45 -9.42 8.45
CA THR A 55 2.08 -9.18 9.76
C THR A 55 1.03 -8.97 10.85
N ASN A 56 -0.10 -8.35 10.51
CA ASN A 56 -1.11 -7.92 11.49
C ASN A 56 -2.48 -8.55 11.26
N LEU A 57 -2.53 -9.68 10.56
CA LEU A 57 -3.79 -10.28 10.14
C LEU A 57 -4.79 -10.46 11.28
N GLU A 58 -4.34 -11.02 12.39
CA GLU A 58 -5.22 -11.25 13.54
C GLU A 58 -5.84 -9.95 14.06
N GLN A 59 -5.01 -8.93 14.22
CA GLN A 59 -5.49 -7.63 14.71
C GLN A 59 -6.38 -6.92 13.71
N CYS A 60 -6.07 -7.04 12.42
CA CYS A 60 -6.93 -6.47 11.37
C CYS A 60 -8.34 -7.08 11.42
N VAL A 61 -8.41 -8.41 11.58
CA VAL A 61 -9.68 -9.11 11.70
C VAL A 61 -10.43 -8.68 12.96
N ARG A 62 -9.77 -8.62 14.10
CA ARG A 62 -10.39 -8.21 15.36
C ARG A 62 -10.93 -6.79 15.28
N THR A 63 -10.19 -5.88 14.68
CA THR A 63 -10.61 -4.48 14.52
C THR A 63 -11.87 -4.39 13.67
N GLN A 64 -11.93 -5.15 12.58
CA GLN A 64 -13.10 -5.21 11.71
C GLN A 64 -14.32 -5.74 12.43
N ILE A 65 -14.17 -6.82 13.19
CA ILE A 65 -15.27 -7.41 13.97
C ILE A 65 -15.77 -6.41 15.01
N ALA A 66 -14.85 -5.74 15.71
CA ALA A 66 -15.21 -4.76 16.73
C ALA A 66 -15.95 -3.55 16.14
N ALA A 67 -15.63 -3.18 14.91
CA ALA A 67 -16.29 -2.07 14.22
C ALA A 67 -17.64 -2.46 13.61
N GLY A 68 -18.01 -3.75 13.67
CA GLY A 68 -19.25 -4.25 13.07
C GLY A 68 -19.21 -4.32 11.56
N GLU A 69 -18.03 -4.23 10.97
CA GLU A 69 -17.86 -4.33 9.52
C GLU A 69 -17.78 -5.79 9.10
N GLU A 70 -18.14 -6.05 7.83
CA GLU A 70 -17.95 -7.37 7.27
C GLU A 70 -16.46 -7.58 7.01
N THR A 71 -15.84 -8.50 7.74
CA THR A 71 -14.43 -8.79 7.63
C THR A 71 -14.07 -9.42 6.29
N ASP A 72 -15.03 -10.13 5.69
CA ASP A 72 -14.81 -10.94 4.51
C ASP A 72 -14.32 -10.14 3.31
N THR A 73 -14.99 -9.03 3.02
CA THR A 73 -14.69 -8.24 1.81
C THR A 73 -13.31 -7.61 1.86
N LEU A 74 -13.02 -6.89 2.93
CA LEU A 74 -11.74 -6.16 3.05
C LEU A 74 -10.55 -7.11 3.17
N ILE A 75 -10.68 -8.14 3.99
CA ILE A 75 -9.60 -9.11 4.19
C ILE A 75 -9.37 -9.92 2.92
N LEU A 76 -10.44 -10.34 2.23
CA LEU A 76 -10.31 -11.05 0.96
C LEU A 76 -9.64 -10.21 -0.11
N GLU A 77 -9.99 -8.93 -0.20
CA GLU A 77 -9.32 -8.00 -1.12
C GLU A 77 -7.82 -7.91 -0.83
N ALA A 78 -7.46 -7.78 0.44
CA ALA A 78 -6.06 -7.70 0.85
C ALA A 78 -5.31 -8.98 0.57
N VAL A 79 -5.91 -10.14 0.84
CA VAL A 79 -5.32 -11.44 0.54
C VAL A 79 -5.15 -11.63 -0.97
N ASN A 80 -6.14 -11.21 -1.76
CA ASN A 80 -6.04 -11.28 -3.22
C ASN A 80 -4.91 -10.42 -3.75
N MET A 81 -4.72 -9.23 -3.20
CA MET A 81 -3.60 -8.37 -3.55
C MET A 81 -2.27 -9.04 -3.23
N LEU A 82 -2.18 -9.70 -2.07
CA LEU A 82 -0.97 -10.42 -1.66
C LEU A 82 -0.64 -11.54 -2.65
N VAL A 83 -1.64 -12.31 -3.07
CA VAL A 83 -1.47 -13.39 -4.03
C VAL A 83 -1.04 -12.85 -5.39
N LYS A 84 -1.66 -11.77 -5.85
CA LYS A 84 -1.36 -11.17 -7.15
C LYS A 84 0.01 -10.49 -7.20
N SER A 85 0.56 -10.12 -6.05
CA SER A 85 1.86 -9.43 -5.96
C SER A 85 3.06 -10.37 -6.09
N ARG A 86 2.84 -11.64 -6.23
CA ARG A 86 3.92 -12.62 -6.38
C ARG A 86 4.57 -12.56 -7.74
#